data_aa7403568d1b8d810149b5bf5d0c5496
#
_entry.id   aa7403568d1b8d810149b5bf5d0c5496
#
_cell.length_a   1.000
_cell.length_b   1.000
_cell.length_c   1.000
_cell.angle_alpha   90.00
_cell.angle_beta   90.00
_cell.angle_gamma   90.00
#
_symmetry.space_group_name_H-M   'P 1'
#
loop_
_entity.id
_entity.type
_entity.pdbx_description
1 polymer ?
#
loop_
_entity_poly.entity_id
_entity_poly.type
_entity_poly.pdbx_seq_one_letter_code
_entity_poly.pdbx_strand_id
1 'polypeptide(L)'
;MRHSKKGIALGAALCVLTLVFSVWLQKAGYLIYLNSDMASEVILANRQARTHSLIQMDWLYSTEIHSIHMNLFYALAFLLTPSYEAVRIIGNTFVFVLGMAACAGLCSACGLSLGASLCVSAMLPLAASAVYASNMTIGGYYIIHLIFGFWGVSLWLRAARRQRKRDKAAFALLCLVEGLCSVRYVLCFLCPMVAVAGLDWLLSAGKRTRRDAHTRFLTVTLAGFAMGALGYAASEIVYPRLFASGVGGAGSFVFNPLDGAAMGQTLWTVFADFLKLIGWRGGVALFSPEGAANLMIAAVLLLGAISARRAYAGLNPEDERGWMGRRVMQYAAAAFGVNLFCFVFVQGTYLNRYLILAVIFFVPALGVTLHGLESGRLRRLLLLAVCGQLALSAGLMLRDTRAAAPEAEARGADMMEAADYLTENGYTHGYGTFWNVRVMQERTQGMLTFTAVVPVETEEGAVSSVSLDPIRWLEPAAYSKLDICKGRTFLLLTREEET
;
A
#
# COMPACT_ATOMS: atom_id res chain seq x y z
N MET A 1 -3.44 33.98 6.30
CA MET A 1 -2.14 33.47 6.82
C MET A 1 -1.06 33.76 5.79
N ARG A 2 -0.09 34.62 6.12
CA ARG A 2 1.11 34.79 5.25
C ARG A 2 1.91 33.49 5.24
N HIS A 3 2.03 32.88 4.07
CA HIS A 3 2.92 31.72 3.90
C HIS A 3 4.36 32.16 4.19
N SER A 4 4.94 31.70 5.28
CA SER A 4 6.35 31.93 5.57
C SER A 4 7.19 31.25 4.47
N LYS A 5 7.89 32.04 3.66
CA LYS A 5 8.80 31.50 2.63
C LYS A 5 9.79 30.49 3.22
N LYS A 6 10.27 30.75 4.46
CA LYS A 6 11.14 29.82 5.19
C LYS A 6 10.47 28.48 5.50
N GLY A 7 9.20 28.49 5.89
CA GLY A 7 8.45 27.25 6.15
C GLY A 7 8.23 26.42 4.89
N ILE A 8 7.96 27.05 3.74
CA ILE A 8 7.82 26.34 2.46
C ILE A 8 9.17 25.76 2.02
N ALA A 9 10.24 26.53 2.13
CA ALA A 9 11.59 26.07 1.79
C ALA A 9 12.03 24.86 2.65
N LEU A 10 11.74 24.90 3.96
CA LEU A 10 12.01 23.78 4.87
C LEU A 10 11.20 22.54 4.47
N GLY A 11 9.90 22.70 4.24
CA GLY A 11 9.04 21.58 3.84
C GLY A 11 9.47 20.97 2.52
N ALA A 12 9.80 21.80 1.52
CA ALA A 12 10.32 21.31 0.23
C ALA A 12 11.67 20.58 0.39
N ALA A 13 12.59 21.13 1.20
CA ALA A 13 13.87 20.48 1.48
C ALA A 13 13.70 19.12 2.15
N LEU A 14 12.78 19.00 3.11
CA LEU A 14 12.46 17.72 3.74
C LEU A 14 11.85 16.74 2.73
N CYS A 15 10.95 17.18 1.85
CA CYS A 15 10.41 16.35 0.79
C CYS A 15 11.51 15.79 -0.12
N VAL A 16 12.45 16.63 -0.55
CA VAL A 16 13.59 16.21 -1.38
C VAL A 16 14.47 15.22 -0.62
N LEU A 17 14.82 15.53 0.63
CA LEU A 17 15.68 14.66 1.46
C LEU A 17 15.05 13.26 1.64
N THR A 18 13.77 13.19 1.94
CA THR A 18 13.09 11.90 2.15
C THR A 18 12.90 11.12 0.85
N LEU A 19 12.70 11.80 -0.28
CA LEU A 19 12.71 11.15 -1.60
C LEU A 19 14.10 10.62 -1.97
N VAL A 20 15.16 11.36 -1.70
CA VAL A 20 16.55 10.88 -1.90
C VAL A 20 16.83 9.65 -1.04
N PHE A 21 16.41 9.66 0.23
CA PHE A 21 16.50 8.48 1.09
C PHE A 21 15.70 7.30 0.51
N SER A 22 14.47 7.53 0.03
CA SER A 22 13.63 6.50 -0.60
C SER A 22 14.29 5.92 -1.86
N VAL A 23 14.86 6.75 -2.73
CA VAL A 23 15.59 6.31 -3.94
C VAL A 23 16.81 5.47 -3.55
N TRP A 24 17.57 5.92 -2.55
CA TRP A 24 18.71 5.16 -2.03
C TRP A 24 18.24 3.78 -1.50
N LEU A 25 17.17 3.75 -0.70
CA LEU A 25 16.63 2.51 -0.14
C LEU A 25 16.11 1.57 -1.24
N GLN A 26 15.48 2.10 -2.28
CA GLN A 26 15.03 1.31 -3.43
C GLN A 26 16.21 0.65 -4.13
N LYS A 27 17.31 1.39 -4.34
CA LYS A 27 18.50 0.86 -4.99
C LYS A 27 19.22 -0.18 -4.12
N ALA A 28 19.52 0.17 -2.88
CA ALA A 28 20.28 -0.70 -1.98
C ALA A 28 19.46 -1.93 -1.49
N GLY A 29 18.13 -1.78 -1.38
CA GLY A 29 17.22 -2.83 -0.95
C GLY A 29 16.64 -3.68 -2.08
N TYR A 30 16.92 -3.36 -3.34
CA TYR A 30 16.32 -4.04 -4.48
C TYR A 30 16.41 -5.56 -4.38
N LEU A 31 17.62 -6.10 -4.29
CA LEU A 31 17.85 -7.54 -4.21
C LEU A 31 17.43 -8.17 -2.87
N ILE A 32 17.40 -7.37 -1.80
CA ILE A 32 16.99 -7.85 -0.48
C ILE A 32 15.48 -8.16 -0.45
N TYR A 33 14.67 -7.33 -1.12
CA TYR A 33 13.21 -7.38 -1.03
C TYR A 33 12.51 -7.84 -2.31
N LEU A 34 13.25 -7.97 -3.42
CA LEU A 34 12.67 -8.41 -4.69
C LEU A 34 12.03 -9.79 -4.53
N ASN A 35 10.78 -9.89 -4.93
CA ASN A 35 9.99 -11.11 -4.94
C ASN A 35 9.11 -11.20 -6.18
N SER A 36 8.46 -12.32 -6.39
CA SER A 36 7.72 -12.59 -7.63
C SER A 36 6.48 -11.72 -7.82
N ASP A 37 5.80 -11.31 -6.75
CA ASP A 37 4.70 -10.35 -6.86
C ASP A 37 5.21 -9.03 -7.43
N MET A 38 6.34 -8.52 -6.89
CA MET A 38 6.99 -7.30 -7.39
C MET A 38 7.44 -7.44 -8.84
N ALA A 39 8.08 -8.56 -9.16
CA ALA A 39 8.59 -8.82 -10.50
C ALA A 39 7.46 -8.86 -11.53
N SER A 40 6.35 -9.51 -11.20
CA SER A 40 5.19 -9.63 -12.09
C SER A 40 4.60 -8.27 -12.50
N GLU A 41 4.60 -7.27 -11.60
CA GLU A 41 4.14 -5.91 -11.90
C GLU A 41 4.98 -5.24 -12.99
N VAL A 42 6.30 -5.37 -12.92
CA VAL A 42 7.21 -4.76 -13.90
C VAL A 42 7.20 -5.55 -15.21
N ILE A 43 7.06 -6.89 -15.16
CA ILE A 43 6.90 -7.73 -16.36
C ILE A 43 5.60 -7.35 -17.10
N LEU A 44 4.49 -7.20 -16.39
CA LEU A 44 3.23 -6.72 -16.95
C LEU A 44 3.40 -5.34 -17.58
N ALA A 45 4.06 -4.41 -16.87
CA ALA A 45 4.32 -3.06 -17.35
C ALA A 45 5.16 -3.02 -18.64
N ASN A 46 6.21 -3.86 -18.74
CA ASN A 46 6.99 -4.00 -19.96
C ASN A 46 6.12 -4.48 -21.14
N ARG A 47 5.23 -5.44 -20.89
CA ARG A 47 4.28 -5.90 -21.91
C ARG A 47 3.33 -4.79 -22.34
N GLN A 48 2.77 -4.02 -21.39
CA GLN A 48 1.92 -2.86 -21.68
C GLN A 48 2.65 -1.80 -22.54
N ALA A 49 3.90 -1.51 -22.18
CA ALA A 49 4.72 -0.57 -22.94
C ALA A 49 4.99 -1.04 -24.38
N ARG A 50 5.31 -2.34 -24.55
CA ARG A 50 5.59 -2.92 -25.89
C ARG A 50 4.35 -3.04 -26.77
N THR A 51 3.20 -3.35 -26.19
CA THR A 51 1.94 -3.54 -26.95
C THR A 51 1.14 -2.25 -27.08
N HIS A 52 1.58 -1.15 -26.44
CA HIS A 52 0.84 0.12 -26.34
C HIS A 52 -0.60 -0.06 -25.83
N SER A 53 -0.84 -1.07 -25.00
CA SER A 53 -2.14 -1.40 -24.45
C SER A 53 -2.12 -1.32 -22.93
N LEU A 54 -2.99 -0.49 -22.36
CA LEU A 54 -3.11 -0.30 -20.90
C LEU A 54 -3.61 -1.55 -20.21
N ILE A 55 -4.41 -2.36 -20.89
CA ILE A 55 -5.00 -3.57 -20.35
C ILE A 55 -4.57 -4.75 -21.23
N GLN A 56 -4.00 -5.78 -20.59
CA GLN A 56 -3.58 -7.01 -21.27
C GLN A 56 -4.65 -8.08 -21.09
N MET A 57 -5.45 -8.33 -22.14
CA MET A 57 -6.58 -9.28 -22.10
C MET A 57 -6.11 -10.74 -21.94
N ASP A 58 -4.90 -11.03 -22.35
CA ASP A 58 -4.25 -12.35 -22.28
C ASP A 58 -3.31 -12.49 -21.07
N TRP A 59 -3.43 -11.62 -20.08
CA TRP A 59 -2.71 -11.74 -18.81
C TRP A 59 -3.59 -12.41 -17.76
N LEU A 60 -3.02 -13.37 -17.05
CA LEU A 60 -3.65 -14.00 -15.91
C LEU A 60 -3.44 -13.11 -14.68
N TYR A 61 -4.44 -12.29 -14.37
CA TYR A 61 -4.40 -11.40 -13.21
C TYR A 61 -4.55 -12.20 -11.91
N SER A 62 -4.21 -11.58 -10.81
CA SER A 62 -4.48 -12.09 -9.45
C SER A 62 -5.95 -11.87 -9.05
N THR A 63 -6.22 -11.68 -7.78
CA THR A 63 -7.56 -11.35 -7.27
C THR A 63 -8.05 -9.96 -7.68
N GLU A 64 -7.20 -9.14 -8.29
CA GLU A 64 -7.49 -7.75 -8.66
C GLU A 64 -7.01 -7.47 -10.07
N ILE A 65 -7.79 -6.70 -10.82
CA ILE A 65 -7.31 -6.19 -12.10
C ILE A 65 -6.54 -4.91 -11.85
N HIS A 66 -5.30 -4.94 -12.23
CA HIS A 66 -4.37 -3.83 -12.11
C HIS A 66 -4.61 -2.78 -13.22
N SER A 67 -5.89 -2.34 -13.38
CA SER A 67 -6.26 -1.37 -14.42
C SER A 67 -5.68 0.01 -14.15
N ILE A 68 -5.71 0.46 -12.89
CA ILE A 68 -5.02 1.69 -12.43
C ILE A 68 -4.18 1.30 -11.22
N HIS A 69 -3.00 0.81 -11.48
CA HIS A 69 -2.05 0.34 -10.49
C HIS A 69 -0.63 0.78 -10.85
N MET A 70 0.38 0.34 -10.12
CA MET A 70 1.78 0.72 -10.33
C MET A 70 2.31 0.35 -11.71
N ASN A 71 1.81 -0.73 -12.30
CA ASN A 71 2.17 -1.16 -13.65
C ASN A 71 2.00 -0.07 -14.72
N LEU A 72 1.02 0.82 -14.60
CA LEU A 72 0.86 1.95 -15.53
C LEU A 72 2.03 2.94 -15.45
N PHE A 73 2.48 3.25 -14.24
CA PHE A 73 3.60 4.17 -14.03
C PHE A 73 4.92 3.53 -14.42
N TYR A 74 5.05 2.23 -14.24
CA TYR A 74 6.20 1.47 -14.74
C TYR A 74 6.18 1.39 -16.27
N ALA A 75 5.01 1.20 -16.91
CA ALA A 75 4.89 1.21 -18.37
C ALA A 75 5.32 2.56 -18.96
N LEU A 76 4.93 3.68 -18.33
CA LEU A 76 5.41 5.01 -18.71
C LEU A 76 6.92 5.17 -18.49
N ALA A 77 7.48 4.61 -17.41
CA ALA A 77 8.91 4.67 -17.15
C ALA A 77 9.72 3.84 -18.17
N PHE A 78 9.17 2.76 -18.75
CA PHE A 78 9.79 2.03 -19.85
C PHE A 78 9.98 2.87 -21.13
N LEU A 79 9.26 3.97 -21.28
CA LEU A 79 9.52 4.93 -22.37
C LEU A 79 10.84 5.71 -22.19
N LEU A 80 11.39 5.71 -20.97
CA LEU A 80 12.61 6.43 -20.61
C LEU A 80 13.84 5.52 -20.50
N THR A 81 13.66 4.24 -20.12
CA THR A 81 14.75 3.30 -19.90
C THR A 81 14.27 1.84 -20.06
N PRO A 82 15.09 0.94 -20.61
CA PRO A 82 14.76 -0.49 -20.65
C PRO A 82 15.06 -1.23 -19.35
N SER A 83 15.79 -0.63 -18.41
CA SER A 83 16.20 -1.26 -17.15
C SER A 83 15.01 -1.42 -16.19
N TYR A 84 14.66 -2.64 -15.83
CA TYR A 84 13.55 -2.95 -14.93
C TYR A 84 13.73 -2.34 -13.54
N GLU A 85 14.96 -2.37 -13.00
CA GLU A 85 15.29 -1.71 -11.73
C GLU A 85 15.08 -0.19 -11.81
N ALA A 86 15.59 0.46 -12.85
CA ALA A 86 15.43 1.90 -13.05
C ALA A 86 13.95 2.29 -13.24
N VAL A 87 13.19 1.50 -14.00
CA VAL A 87 11.74 1.67 -14.20
C VAL A 87 11.00 1.66 -12.86
N ARG A 88 11.32 0.72 -11.97
CA ARG A 88 10.73 0.63 -10.63
C ARG A 88 11.05 1.88 -9.81
N ILE A 89 12.31 2.29 -9.77
CA ILE A 89 12.74 3.49 -9.02
C ILE A 89 12.02 4.75 -9.54
N ILE A 90 11.96 4.94 -10.86
CA ILE A 90 11.28 6.09 -11.49
C ILE A 90 9.79 6.07 -11.15
N GLY A 91 9.11 4.94 -11.37
CA GLY A 91 7.67 4.81 -11.14
C GLY A 91 7.30 5.02 -9.68
N ASN A 92 7.98 4.34 -8.75
CA ASN A 92 7.73 4.50 -7.32
C ASN A 92 7.96 5.95 -6.86
N THR A 93 9.08 6.56 -7.28
CA THR A 93 9.39 7.95 -6.91
C THR A 93 8.34 8.93 -7.43
N PHE A 94 7.90 8.75 -8.67
CA PHE A 94 6.85 9.59 -9.26
C PHE A 94 5.53 9.48 -8.49
N VAL A 95 5.10 8.25 -8.17
CA VAL A 95 3.86 8.02 -7.42
C VAL A 95 3.97 8.51 -5.98
N PHE A 96 5.15 8.42 -5.33
CA PHE A 96 5.38 9.07 -4.04
C PHE A 96 5.18 10.59 -4.11
N VAL A 97 5.72 11.24 -5.14
CA VAL A 97 5.52 12.70 -5.34
C VAL A 97 4.04 13.05 -5.45
N LEU A 98 3.26 12.28 -6.23
CA LEU A 98 1.82 12.46 -6.33
C LEU A 98 1.10 12.22 -5.01
N GLY A 99 1.47 11.16 -4.27
CA GLY A 99 0.91 10.84 -2.95
C GLY A 99 1.23 11.93 -1.91
N MET A 100 2.45 12.45 -1.92
CA MET A 100 2.85 13.59 -1.07
C MET A 100 2.05 14.85 -1.41
N ALA A 101 1.83 15.14 -2.69
CA ALA A 101 1.00 16.26 -3.13
C ALA A 101 -0.46 16.08 -2.69
N ALA A 102 -1.01 14.87 -2.78
CA ALA A 102 -2.36 14.55 -2.32
C ALA A 102 -2.50 14.74 -0.79
N CYS A 103 -1.52 14.23 -0.01
CA CYS A 103 -1.45 14.41 1.44
C CYS A 103 -1.34 15.90 1.83
N ALA A 104 -0.43 16.65 1.19
CA ALA A 104 -0.27 18.07 1.43
C ALA A 104 -1.55 18.84 1.10
N GLY A 105 -2.25 18.46 0.02
CA GLY A 105 -3.55 19.02 -0.34
C GLY A 105 -4.62 18.79 0.72
N LEU A 106 -4.70 17.57 1.27
CA LEU A 106 -5.61 17.21 2.36
C LEU A 106 -5.28 17.99 3.64
N CYS A 107 -4.00 18.06 4.04
CA CYS A 107 -3.55 18.84 5.19
C CYS A 107 -3.88 20.34 5.04
N SER A 108 -3.65 20.90 3.85
CA SER A 108 -3.96 22.30 3.54
C SER A 108 -5.47 22.58 3.62
N ALA A 109 -6.31 21.63 3.18
CA ALA A 109 -7.77 21.72 3.31
C ALA A 109 -8.21 21.77 4.79
N CYS A 110 -7.48 21.09 5.68
CA CYS A 110 -7.67 21.14 7.13
C CYS A 110 -7.08 22.38 7.82
N GLY A 111 -6.52 23.34 7.06
CA GLY A 111 -6.03 24.63 7.56
C GLY A 111 -4.53 24.72 7.82
N LEU A 112 -3.75 23.67 7.59
CA LEU A 112 -2.31 23.74 7.72
C LEU A 112 -1.73 24.70 6.66
N SER A 113 -0.65 25.40 7.01
CA SER A 113 0.11 26.16 6.01
C SER A 113 0.77 25.22 5.01
N LEU A 114 1.05 25.69 3.80
CA LEU A 114 1.71 24.88 2.77
C LEU A 114 3.02 24.26 3.28
N GLY A 115 3.85 25.05 3.98
CA GLY A 115 5.10 24.53 4.56
C GLY A 115 4.87 23.40 5.57
N ALA A 116 3.88 23.55 6.47
CA ALA A 116 3.52 22.49 7.42
C ALA A 116 2.96 21.25 6.70
N SER A 117 2.14 21.43 5.66
CA SER A 117 1.59 20.35 4.85
C SER A 117 2.68 19.56 4.14
N LEU A 118 3.69 20.26 3.59
CA LEU A 118 4.87 19.62 2.98
C LEU A 118 5.71 18.86 4.03
N CYS A 119 5.92 19.42 5.23
CA CYS A 119 6.63 18.70 6.29
C CYS A 119 5.91 17.40 6.69
N VAL A 120 4.58 17.43 6.77
CA VAL A 120 3.78 16.23 7.07
C VAL A 120 3.89 15.21 5.94
N SER A 121 3.72 15.63 4.70
CA SER A 121 3.79 14.70 3.55
C SER A 121 5.18 14.11 3.33
N ALA A 122 6.25 14.80 3.75
CA ALA A 122 7.62 14.29 3.72
C ALA A 122 7.84 13.05 4.59
N MET A 123 6.92 12.70 5.48
CA MET A 123 6.99 11.46 6.27
C MET A 123 6.68 10.21 5.43
N LEU A 124 5.93 10.34 4.32
CA LEU A 124 5.46 9.20 3.53
C LEU A 124 6.59 8.37 2.88
N PRO A 125 7.66 8.95 2.30
CA PRO A 125 8.75 8.16 1.73
C PRO A 125 9.67 7.51 2.78
N LEU A 126 9.55 7.87 4.07
CA LEU A 126 10.40 7.33 5.13
C LEU A 126 9.93 5.95 5.56
N ALA A 127 10.71 4.93 5.24
CA ALA A 127 10.45 3.57 5.71
C ALA A 127 10.91 3.42 7.16
N ALA A 128 9.95 3.17 8.06
CA ALA A 128 10.23 2.89 9.47
C ALA A 128 10.52 1.40 9.73
N SER A 129 10.15 0.51 8.80
CA SER A 129 10.28 -0.95 8.96
C SER A 129 10.50 -1.67 7.64
N ALA A 130 10.98 -2.91 7.69
CA ALA A 130 11.13 -3.79 6.53
C ALA A 130 9.78 -4.03 5.81
N VAL A 131 8.67 -4.18 6.56
CA VAL A 131 7.33 -4.34 5.99
C VAL A 131 6.91 -3.12 5.18
N TYR A 132 7.16 -1.92 5.71
CA TYR A 132 6.90 -0.68 4.96
C TYR A 132 7.83 -0.55 3.75
N ALA A 133 9.13 -0.81 3.93
CA ALA A 133 10.11 -0.75 2.85
C ALA A 133 9.75 -1.68 1.70
N SER A 134 9.47 -2.95 1.98
CA SER A 134 9.16 -3.95 0.95
C SER A 134 7.85 -3.66 0.20
N ASN A 135 6.82 -3.16 0.88
CA ASN A 135 5.49 -3.00 0.27
C ASN A 135 5.21 -1.59 -0.26
N MET A 136 5.82 -0.55 0.34
CA MET A 136 5.65 0.83 -0.10
C MET A 136 6.82 1.32 -0.92
N THR A 137 8.04 1.24 -0.35
CA THR A 137 9.19 1.94 -0.93
C THR A 137 9.77 1.20 -2.13
N ILE A 138 9.96 -0.13 -2.03
CA ILE A 138 10.63 -0.95 -3.04
C ILE A 138 9.60 -1.67 -3.91
N GLY A 139 8.64 -2.37 -3.31
CA GLY A 139 7.61 -3.12 -4.02
C GLY A 139 6.58 -2.24 -4.72
N GLY A 140 6.27 -1.11 -4.14
CA GLY A 140 5.32 -0.17 -4.75
C GLY A 140 3.85 -0.55 -4.66
N TYR A 141 3.48 -1.73 -4.15
CA TYR A 141 2.10 -2.24 -4.16
C TYR A 141 1.06 -1.29 -3.59
N TYR A 142 1.43 -0.54 -2.54
CA TYR A 142 0.50 0.30 -1.81
C TYR A 142 0.71 1.79 -2.02
N ILE A 143 1.72 2.22 -2.82
CA ILE A 143 1.96 3.66 -3.01
C ILE A 143 0.78 4.31 -3.72
N ILE A 144 0.21 3.66 -4.72
CA ILE A 144 -0.93 4.18 -5.47
C ILE A 144 -2.13 4.48 -4.55
N HIS A 145 -2.28 3.71 -3.48
CA HIS A 145 -3.34 3.90 -2.50
C HIS A 145 -3.21 5.23 -1.74
N LEU A 146 -1.99 5.81 -1.64
CA LEU A 146 -1.81 7.16 -1.08
C LEU A 146 -2.59 8.20 -1.88
N ILE A 147 -2.53 8.11 -3.22
CA ILE A 147 -3.18 9.05 -4.12
C ILE A 147 -4.69 8.93 -3.97
N PHE A 148 -5.23 7.73 -4.17
CA PHE A 148 -6.66 7.46 -4.06
C PHE A 148 -7.19 7.78 -2.66
N GLY A 149 -6.52 7.30 -1.61
CA GLY A 149 -6.95 7.52 -0.24
C GLY A 149 -6.99 9.00 0.15
N PHE A 150 -5.92 9.76 -0.08
CA PHE A 150 -5.88 11.17 0.32
C PHE A 150 -6.76 12.07 -0.56
N TRP A 151 -6.82 11.83 -1.87
CA TRP A 151 -7.75 12.54 -2.74
C TRP A 151 -9.20 12.14 -2.45
N GLY A 152 -9.46 10.86 -2.20
CA GLY A 152 -10.78 10.35 -1.82
C GLY A 152 -11.32 11.05 -0.59
N VAL A 153 -10.55 11.07 0.51
CA VAL A 153 -10.93 11.78 1.74
C VAL A 153 -11.10 13.28 1.48
N SER A 154 -10.20 13.91 0.72
CA SER A 154 -10.30 15.34 0.40
C SER A 154 -11.55 15.67 -0.43
N LEU A 155 -11.90 14.85 -1.43
CA LEU A 155 -13.10 15.03 -2.26
C LEU A 155 -14.37 14.75 -1.46
N TRP A 156 -14.39 13.69 -0.67
CA TRP A 156 -15.48 13.36 0.24
C TRP A 156 -15.86 14.52 1.14
N LEU A 157 -14.87 15.07 1.86
CA LEU A 157 -15.09 16.18 2.80
C LEU A 157 -15.55 17.46 2.08
N ARG A 158 -14.98 17.75 0.90
CA ARG A 158 -15.42 18.90 0.08
C ARG A 158 -16.84 18.71 -0.45
N ALA A 159 -17.16 17.53 -0.98
CA ALA A 159 -18.49 17.19 -1.48
C ALA A 159 -19.55 17.31 -0.37
N ALA A 160 -19.21 16.80 0.83
CA ALA A 160 -20.10 16.85 1.98
C ALA A 160 -20.29 18.27 2.55
N ARG A 161 -19.22 19.09 2.63
CA ARG A 161 -19.28 20.43 3.23
C ARG A 161 -19.79 21.49 2.27
N ARG A 162 -19.22 21.52 1.04
CA ARG A 162 -19.53 22.59 0.06
C ARG A 162 -20.77 22.32 -0.76
N GLN A 163 -21.24 21.08 -0.82
CA GLN A 163 -22.45 20.64 -1.55
C GLN A 163 -22.45 21.00 -3.07
N ARG A 164 -21.27 21.33 -3.64
CA ARG A 164 -21.15 21.67 -5.06
C ARG A 164 -21.33 20.42 -5.95
N LYS A 165 -22.11 20.52 -7.02
CA LYS A 165 -22.36 19.40 -7.96
C LYS A 165 -21.06 18.78 -8.48
N ARG A 166 -20.07 19.62 -8.84
CA ARG A 166 -18.76 19.17 -9.33
C ARG A 166 -17.99 18.33 -8.30
N ASP A 167 -18.02 18.72 -7.01
CA ASP A 167 -17.29 18.01 -5.95
C ASP A 167 -17.96 16.66 -5.69
N LYS A 168 -19.31 16.61 -5.72
CA LYS A 168 -20.08 15.36 -5.60
C LYS A 168 -19.83 14.43 -6.79
N ALA A 169 -19.84 14.96 -8.01
CA ALA A 169 -19.57 14.18 -9.22
C ALA A 169 -18.14 13.63 -9.24
N ALA A 170 -17.15 14.46 -8.88
CA ALA A 170 -15.75 14.02 -8.78
C ALA A 170 -15.56 12.94 -7.71
N PHE A 171 -16.20 13.07 -6.54
CA PHE A 171 -16.17 12.06 -5.49
C PHE A 171 -16.82 10.75 -5.95
N ALA A 172 -18.03 10.82 -6.53
CA ALA A 172 -18.75 9.66 -7.04
C ALA A 172 -17.96 8.92 -8.14
N LEU A 173 -17.36 9.66 -9.08
CA LEU A 173 -16.52 9.09 -10.12
C LEU A 173 -15.27 8.40 -9.55
N LEU A 174 -14.61 9.05 -8.58
CA LEU A 174 -13.44 8.44 -7.93
C LEU A 174 -13.83 7.14 -7.22
N CYS A 175 -14.93 7.12 -6.46
CA CYS A 175 -15.42 5.91 -5.80
C CYS A 175 -15.75 4.79 -6.81
N LEU A 176 -16.37 5.13 -7.94
CA LEU A 176 -16.62 4.17 -9.03
C LEU A 176 -15.33 3.55 -9.55
N VAL A 177 -14.31 4.39 -9.82
CA VAL A 177 -13.00 3.94 -10.30
C VAL A 177 -12.31 3.08 -9.24
N GLU A 178 -12.34 3.49 -7.97
CA GLU A 178 -11.80 2.70 -6.86
C GLU A 178 -12.43 1.30 -6.78
N GLY A 179 -13.76 1.22 -6.87
CA GLY A 179 -14.48 -0.05 -6.89
C GLY A 179 -14.14 -0.92 -8.09
N LEU A 180 -14.00 -0.32 -9.28
CA LEU A 180 -13.55 -1.03 -10.49
C LEU A 180 -12.13 -1.60 -10.34
N CYS A 181 -11.25 -0.94 -9.59
CA CYS A 181 -9.87 -1.39 -9.40
C CYS A 181 -9.76 -2.53 -8.39
N SER A 182 -10.47 -2.43 -7.24
CA SER A 182 -10.32 -3.41 -6.16
C SER A 182 -11.41 -3.26 -5.10
N VAL A 183 -11.89 -4.42 -4.59
CA VAL A 183 -12.74 -4.46 -3.38
C VAL A 183 -12.04 -3.85 -2.16
N ARG A 184 -10.72 -3.87 -2.15
CA ARG A 184 -9.89 -3.32 -1.05
C ARG A 184 -10.14 -1.83 -0.84
N TYR A 185 -10.35 -1.05 -1.90
CA TYR A 185 -10.74 0.36 -1.78
C TYR A 185 -12.11 0.53 -1.10
N VAL A 186 -13.07 -0.32 -1.45
CA VAL A 186 -14.40 -0.28 -0.82
C VAL A 186 -14.29 -0.57 0.67
N LEU A 187 -13.58 -1.62 1.05
CA LEU A 187 -13.45 -2.04 2.45
C LEU A 187 -12.56 -1.09 3.27
N CYS A 188 -11.36 -0.78 2.78
CA CYS A 188 -10.37 -0.04 3.56
C CYS A 188 -10.58 1.47 3.53
N PHE A 189 -11.27 2.03 2.50
CA PHE A 189 -11.44 3.48 2.37
C PHE A 189 -12.90 3.92 2.45
N LEU A 190 -13.82 3.27 1.75
CA LEU A 190 -15.20 3.72 1.73
C LEU A 190 -15.99 3.28 2.98
N CYS A 191 -15.78 2.06 3.49
CA CYS A 191 -16.42 1.63 4.74
C CYS A 191 -16.06 2.54 5.94
N PRO A 192 -14.80 2.98 6.15
CA PRO A 192 -14.47 3.97 7.16
C PRO A 192 -15.21 5.30 6.99
N MET A 193 -15.42 5.78 5.75
CA MET A 193 -16.24 6.98 5.50
C MET A 193 -17.68 6.79 5.97
N VAL A 194 -18.27 5.62 5.65
CA VAL A 194 -19.62 5.27 6.11
C VAL A 194 -19.68 5.18 7.63
N ALA A 195 -18.69 4.56 8.27
CA ALA A 195 -18.63 4.48 9.74
C ALA A 195 -18.58 5.88 10.39
N VAL A 196 -17.74 6.79 9.89
CA VAL A 196 -17.67 8.17 10.40
C VAL A 196 -18.99 8.91 10.19
N ALA A 197 -19.56 8.86 8.98
CA ALA A 197 -20.79 9.60 8.68
C ALA A 197 -22.01 9.00 9.39
N GLY A 198 -22.08 7.68 9.51
CA GLY A 198 -23.14 6.96 10.23
C GLY A 198 -23.11 7.26 11.71
N LEU A 199 -21.92 7.19 12.35
CA LEU A 199 -21.77 7.52 13.77
C LEU A 199 -22.11 8.99 14.03
N ASP A 200 -21.67 9.90 13.18
CA ASP A 200 -22.00 11.30 13.26
C ASP A 200 -23.51 11.56 13.19
N TRP A 201 -24.19 10.89 12.27
CA TRP A 201 -25.64 10.98 12.15
C TRP A 201 -26.39 10.40 13.38
N LEU A 202 -25.96 9.23 13.87
CA LEU A 202 -26.54 8.61 15.07
C LEU A 202 -26.41 9.51 16.30
N LEU A 203 -25.21 10.09 16.53
CA LEU A 203 -24.95 10.97 17.66
C LEU A 203 -25.67 12.33 17.55
N SER A 204 -26.16 12.70 16.36
CA SER A 204 -26.93 13.92 16.13
C SER A 204 -28.44 13.77 16.33
N ALA A 205 -28.93 12.55 16.55
CA ALA A 205 -30.38 12.23 16.59
C ALA A 205 -31.20 13.07 17.59
N GLY A 206 -30.58 13.54 18.67
CA GLY A 206 -31.23 14.42 19.67
C GLY A 206 -31.23 15.92 19.36
N LYS A 207 -30.56 16.37 18.26
CA LYS A 207 -30.36 17.80 17.96
C LYS A 207 -31.08 18.20 16.66
N ARG A 208 -32.35 18.53 16.76
CA ARG A 208 -33.27 18.79 15.63
C ARG A 208 -32.73 19.83 14.62
N THR A 209 -32.08 20.90 15.09
CA THR A 209 -31.55 22.01 14.26
C THR A 209 -30.31 21.66 13.41
N ARG A 210 -29.57 20.60 13.74
CA ARG A 210 -28.36 20.18 13.01
C ARG A 210 -28.57 18.92 12.16
N ARG A 211 -29.71 18.25 12.29
CA ARG A 211 -30.01 16.98 11.65
C ARG A 211 -29.83 17.02 10.12
N ASP A 212 -30.20 18.11 9.48
CA ASP A 212 -30.10 18.26 8.01
C ASP A 212 -28.65 18.25 7.52
N ALA A 213 -27.72 18.85 8.26
CA ALA A 213 -26.31 18.85 7.89
C ALA A 213 -25.69 17.44 8.01
N HIS A 214 -26.02 16.71 9.08
CA HIS A 214 -25.56 15.34 9.29
C HIS A 214 -26.19 14.37 8.29
N THR A 215 -27.49 14.55 7.96
CA THR A 215 -28.17 13.77 6.93
C THR A 215 -27.53 14.01 5.55
N ARG A 216 -27.24 15.27 5.18
CA ARG A 216 -26.51 15.55 3.92
C ARG A 216 -25.13 14.91 3.89
N PHE A 217 -24.40 14.93 5.01
CA PHE A 217 -23.09 14.27 5.11
C PHE A 217 -23.21 12.77 4.87
N LEU A 218 -24.15 12.11 5.56
CA LEU A 218 -24.42 10.68 5.37
C LEU A 218 -24.87 10.36 3.93
N THR A 219 -25.78 11.15 3.36
CA THR A 219 -26.29 10.92 1.99
C THR A 219 -25.17 10.98 0.95
N VAL A 220 -24.28 11.99 1.03
CA VAL A 220 -23.11 12.09 0.12
C VAL A 220 -22.19 10.90 0.29
N THR A 221 -21.97 10.46 1.53
CA THR A 221 -21.14 9.31 1.84
C THR A 221 -21.72 8.01 1.28
N LEU A 222 -23.02 7.76 1.52
CA LEU A 222 -23.72 6.57 1.01
C LEU A 222 -23.78 6.56 -0.52
N ALA A 223 -23.96 7.73 -1.15
CA ALA A 223 -23.89 7.82 -2.61
C ALA A 223 -22.50 7.44 -3.16
N GLY A 224 -21.41 7.92 -2.53
CA GLY A 224 -20.06 7.50 -2.88
C GLY A 224 -19.82 6.01 -2.66
N PHE A 225 -20.26 5.48 -1.52
CA PHE A 225 -20.17 4.05 -1.22
C PHE A 225 -20.94 3.20 -2.25
N ALA A 226 -22.17 3.62 -2.61
CA ALA A 226 -22.95 2.92 -3.64
C ALA A 226 -22.26 2.94 -5.01
N MET A 227 -21.60 4.04 -5.39
CA MET A 227 -20.80 4.10 -6.61
C MET A 227 -19.58 3.17 -6.56
N GLY A 228 -18.89 3.09 -5.41
CA GLY A 228 -17.81 2.13 -5.23
C GLY A 228 -18.29 0.68 -5.29
N ALA A 229 -19.39 0.36 -4.63
CA ALA A 229 -20.02 -0.95 -4.70
C ALA A 229 -20.48 -1.31 -6.12
N LEU A 230 -21.02 -0.34 -6.87
CA LEU A 230 -21.37 -0.51 -8.28
C LEU A 230 -20.14 -0.77 -9.14
N GLY A 231 -19.04 -0.04 -8.91
CA GLY A 231 -17.77 -0.28 -9.59
C GLY A 231 -17.25 -1.69 -9.34
N TYR A 232 -17.27 -2.11 -8.08
CA TYR A 232 -16.86 -3.48 -7.71
C TYR A 232 -17.77 -4.54 -8.33
N ALA A 233 -19.10 -4.38 -8.25
CA ALA A 233 -20.04 -5.31 -8.87
C ALA A 233 -19.85 -5.37 -10.41
N ALA A 234 -19.59 -4.23 -11.04
CA ALA A 234 -19.29 -4.18 -12.47
C ALA A 234 -17.98 -4.94 -12.79
N SER A 235 -16.95 -4.83 -11.95
CA SER A 235 -15.69 -5.58 -12.13
C SER A 235 -15.93 -7.09 -12.04
N GLU A 236 -16.68 -7.57 -11.07
CA GLU A 236 -17.01 -8.99 -10.88
C GLU A 236 -17.82 -9.59 -12.05
N ILE A 237 -18.62 -8.78 -12.74
CA ILE A 237 -19.44 -9.23 -13.87
C ILE A 237 -18.66 -9.15 -15.20
N VAL A 238 -17.92 -8.06 -15.40
CA VAL A 238 -17.30 -7.73 -16.69
C VAL A 238 -15.96 -8.44 -16.84
N TYR A 239 -15.16 -8.46 -15.79
CA TYR A 239 -13.79 -8.94 -15.87
C TYR A 239 -13.68 -10.44 -16.21
N PRO A 240 -14.46 -11.36 -15.62
CA PRO A 240 -14.39 -12.77 -16.01
C PRO A 240 -14.77 -13.04 -17.48
N ARG A 241 -15.47 -12.09 -18.12
CA ARG A 241 -15.86 -12.20 -19.55
C ARG A 241 -14.82 -11.64 -20.50
N LEU A 242 -13.99 -10.70 -20.01
CA LEU A 242 -13.00 -10.02 -20.84
C LEU A 242 -11.60 -10.66 -20.73
N PHE A 243 -11.27 -11.28 -19.61
CA PHE A 243 -9.94 -11.77 -19.34
C PHE A 243 -9.85 -13.30 -19.38
N ALA A 244 -8.70 -13.82 -19.80
CA ALA A 244 -8.45 -15.24 -20.03
C ALA A 244 -8.56 -16.11 -18.76
N SER A 245 -8.43 -15.53 -17.58
CA SER A 245 -8.75 -16.17 -16.31
C SER A 245 -9.84 -15.38 -15.61
N GLY A 246 -10.77 -16.07 -15.00
CA GLY A 246 -11.59 -15.45 -13.99
C GLY A 246 -10.63 -14.84 -12.96
N VAL A 247 -10.63 -13.52 -12.85
CA VAL A 247 -10.10 -12.88 -11.66
C VAL A 247 -10.87 -13.54 -10.54
N GLY A 248 -10.17 -14.32 -9.72
CA GLY A 248 -10.83 -15.04 -8.63
C GLY A 248 -11.53 -14.01 -7.79
N GLY A 249 -12.87 -14.03 -7.81
CA GLY A 249 -13.67 -13.12 -7.02
C GLY A 249 -13.14 -13.11 -5.60
N ALA A 250 -13.22 -11.98 -4.94
CA ALA A 250 -13.01 -11.93 -3.51
C ALA A 250 -13.89 -13.06 -2.95
N GLY A 251 -13.23 -14.12 -2.48
CA GLY A 251 -13.94 -15.33 -2.08
C GLY A 251 -15.07 -14.97 -1.13
N SER A 252 -16.10 -15.77 -1.05
CA SER A 252 -17.25 -15.55 -0.18
C SER A 252 -16.75 -15.07 1.17
N PHE A 253 -17.19 -13.89 1.61
CA PHE A 253 -16.85 -13.37 2.93
C PHE A 253 -17.38 -14.34 3.98
N VAL A 254 -16.48 -15.17 4.51
CA VAL A 254 -16.79 -16.12 5.57
C VAL A 254 -16.37 -15.46 6.88
N PHE A 255 -17.33 -15.37 7.80
CA PHE A 255 -17.02 -14.86 9.13
C PHE A 255 -16.31 -15.92 9.96
N ASN A 256 -15.32 -15.48 10.72
CA ASN A 256 -14.68 -16.34 11.71
C ASN A 256 -15.69 -16.77 12.79
N PRO A 257 -15.62 -18.01 13.29
CA PRO A 257 -16.35 -18.38 14.48
C PRO A 257 -16.05 -17.42 15.65
N LEU A 258 -17.05 -17.12 16.46
CA LEU A 258 -16.87 -16.27 17.64
C LEU A 258 -16.16 -17.07 18.75
N ASP A 259 -14.88 -17.32 18.57
CA ASP A 259 -13.99 -17.93 19.58
C ASP A 259 -13.16 -16.82 20.23
N GLY A 260 -13.39 -16.58 21.51
CA GLY A 260 -12.71 -15.53 22.27
C GLY A 260 -11.18 -15.71 22.34
N ALA A 261 -10.69 -16.94 22.36
CA ALA A 261 -9.25 -17.22 22.42
C ALA A 261 -8.60 -16.89 21.04
N ALA A 262 -9.18 -17.36 19.94
CA ALA A 262 -8.73 -17.07 18.58
C ALA A 262 -8.80 -15.57 18.26
N MET A 263 -9.87 -14.90 18.67
CA MET A 263 -10.03 -13.44 18.53
C MET A 263 -8.97 -12.68 19.31
N GLY A 264 -8.71 -13.09 20.56
CA GLY A 264 -7.66 -12.50 21.40
C GLY A 264 -6.26 -12.66 20.79
N GLN A 265 -5.96 -13.84 20.25
CA GLN A 265 -4.70 -14.10 19.55
C GLN A 265 -4.57 -13.24 18.28
N THR A 266 -5.62 -13.10 17.48
CA THR A 266 -5.63 -12.25 16.28
C THR A 266 -5.42 -10.78 16.66
N LEU A 267 -6.12 -10.27 17.67
CA LEU A 267 -5.94 -8.90 18.18
C LEU A 267 -4.51 -8.64 18.62
N TRP A 268 -3.91 -9.59 19.35
CA TRP A 268 -2.52 -9.48 19.77
C TRP A 268 -1.55 -9.46 18.57
N THR A 269 -1.75 -10.35 17.60
CA THR A 269 -0.94 -10.41 16.38
C THR A 269 -1.03 -9.10 15.59
N VAL A 270 -2.24 -8.58 15.37
CA VAL A 270 -2.46 -7.30 14.70
C VAL A 270 -1.78 -6.16 15.44
N PHE A 271 -1.89 -6.11 16.77
CA PHE A 271 -1.23 -5.09 17.58
C PHE A 271 0.30 -5.19 17.50
N ALA A 272 0.86 -6.39 17.62
CA ALA A 272 2.29 -6.61 17.49
C ALA A 272 2.82 -6.22 16.11
N ASP A 273 2.10 -6.55 15.05
CA ASP A 273 2.47 -6.19 13.68
C ASP A 273 2.28 -4.69 13.39
N PHE A 274 1.29 -4.04 14.00
CA PHE A 274 1.17 -2.59 13.97
C PHE A 274 2.40 -1.92 14.58
N LEU A 275 2.86 -2.39 15.74
CA LEU A 275 4.09 -1.88 16.36
C LEU A 275 5.31 -2.11 15.46
N LYS A 276 5.46 -3.31 14.88
CA LYS A 276 6.54 -3.60 13.92
C LYS A 276 6.47 -2.69 12.70
N LEU A 277 5.28 -2.44 12.16
CA LEU A 277 5.08 -1.58 10.99
C LEU A 277 5.59 -0.15 11.23
N ILE A 278 5.40 0.39 12.43
CA ILE A 278 5.89 1.73 12.80
C ILE A 278 7.34 1.73 13.32
N GLY A 279 8.03 0.58 13.27
CA GLY A 279 9.46 0.45 13.54
C GLY A 279 9.84 -0.18 14.88
N TRP A 280 8.88 -0.70 15.65
CA TRP A 280 9.15 -1.40 16.90
C TRP A 280 9.96 -2.68 16.67
N ARG A 281 10.94 -2.92 17.52
CA ARG A 281 11.82 -4.10 17.46
C ARG A 281 11.74 -4.87 18.78
N GLY A 282 11.31 -6.12 18.69
CA GLY A 282 11.22 -7.01 19.87
C GLY A 282 12.59 -7.54 20.31
N GLY A 283 12.71 -7.90 21.58
CA GLY A 283 13.89 -8.60 22.10
C GLY A 283 15.19 -7.79 22.19
N VAL A 284 15.09 -6.44 22.16
CA VAL A 284 16.26 -5.55 22.14
C VAL A 284 16.55 -4.93 23.51
N ALA A 285 17.80 -4.63 23.79
CA ALA A 285 18.21 -3.96 25.03
C ALA A 285 17.67 -2.52 25.06
N LEU A 286 17.23 -2.06 26.24
CA LEU A 286 16.65 -0.72 26.40
C LEU A 286 17.63 0.40 26.00
N PHE A 287 18.91 0.25 26.32
CA PHE A 287 19.97 1.22 26.03
C PHE A 287 20.70 0.95 24.70
N SER A 288 20.03 0.30 23.74
CA SER A 288 20.50 0.17 22.37
C SER A 288 19.84 1.23 21.47
N PRO A 289 20.34 1.48 20.26
CA PRO A 289 19.66 2.32 19.27
C PRO A 289 18.23 1.85 18.97
N GLU A 290 17.99 0.55 18.93
CA GLU A 290 16.69 -0.08 18.76
C GLU A 290 15.78 0.18 19.96
N GLY A 291 16.31 0.04 21.19
CA GLY A 291 15.58 0.37 22.41
C GLY A 291 15.22 1.85 22.48
N ALA A 292 16.11 2.74 22.06
CA ALA A 292 15.83 4.17 21.95
C ALA A 292 14.71 4.44 20.91
N ALA A 293 14.70 3.75 19.76
CA ALA A 293 13.62 3.85 18.78
C ALA A 293 12.28 3.38 19.38
N ASN A 294 12.27 2.26 20.13
CA ASN A 294 11.08 1.77 20.83
C ASN A 294 10.54 2.78 21.85
N LEU A 295 11.42 3.43 22.62
CA LEU A 295 11.03 4.49 23.55
C LEU A 295 10.42 5.70 22.82
N MET A 296 10.97 6.10 21.67
CA MET A 296 10.39 7.16 20.86
C MET A 296 9.01 6.77 20.31
N ILE A 297 8.83 5.52 19.85
CA ILE A 297 7.53 5.00 19.43
C ILE A 297 6.52 5.05 20.58
N ALA A 298 6.88 4.59 21.76
CA ALA A 298 6.01 4.67 22.94
C ALA A 298 5.64 6.12 23.27
N ALA A 299 6.61 7.04 23.22
CA ALA A 299 6.38 8.46 23.41
C ALA A 299 5.44 9.05 22.34
N VAL A 300 5.62 8.70 21.06
CA VAL A 300 4.73 9.14 19.96
C VAL A 300 3.31 8.63 20.19
N LEU A 301 3.12 7.38 20.56
CA LEU A 301 1.79 6.82 20.81
C LEU A 301 1.10 7.51 22.00
N LEU A 302 1.80 7.64 23.13
CA LEU A 302 1.25 8.28 24.33
C LEU A 302 0.98 9.77 24.13
N LEU A 303 1.99 10.54 23.69
CA LEU A 303 1.85 11.97 23.43
C LEU A 303 0.86 12.23 22.29
N GLY A 304 0.87 11.37 21.27
CA GLY A 304 -0.06 11.43 20.15
C GLY A 304 -1.51 11.28 20.60
N ALA A 305 -1.83 10.28 21.41
CA ALA A 305 -3.18 10.06 21.95
C ALA A 305 -3.67 11.26 22.79
N ILE A 306 -2.83 11.76 23.73
CA ILE A 306 -3.13 12.93 24.55
C ILE A 306 -3.35 14.17 23.66
N SER A 307 -2.46 14.36 22.69
CA SER A 307 -2.49 15.50 21.79
C SER A 307 -3.68 15.49 20.86
N ALA A 308 -4.02 14.32 20.30
CA ALA A 308 -5.16 14.14 19.42
C ALA A 308 -6.47 14.50 20.14
N ARG A 309 -6.66 14.03 21.38
CA ARG A 309 -7.84 14.38 22.19
C ARG A 309 -7.96 15.90 22.40
N ARG A 310 -6.85 16.56 22.74
CA ARG A 310 -6.84 18.02 23.00
C ARG A 310 -7.05 18.81 21.71
N ALA A 311 -6.36 18.45 20.64
CA ALA A 311 -6.52 19.07 19.33
C ALA A 311 -7.94 18.92 18.80
N TYR A 312 -8.52 17.73 18.92
CA TYR A 312 -9.90 17.47 18.52
C TYR A 312 -10.90 18.37 19.25
N ALA A 313 -10.72 18.59 20.57
CA ALA A 313 -11.56 19.48 21.36
C ALA A 313 -11.39 20.95 20.94
N GLY A 314 -10.16 21.39 20.60
CA GLY A 314 -9.86 22.76 20.20
C GLY A 314 -10.28 23.13 18.77
N LEU A 315 -10.46 22.14 17.86
CA LEU A 315 -10.91 22.41 16.49
C LEU A 315 -12.38 22.88 16.48
N ASN A 316 -12.65 24.05 15.90
CA ASN A 316 -14.01 24.57 15.79
C ASN A 316 -14.81 23.81 14.72
N PRO A 317 -15.91 23.11 15.06
CA PRO A 317 -16.72 22.36 14.10
C PRO A 317 -17.58 23.25 13.18
N GLU A 318 -17.75 24.52 13.48
CA GLU A 318 -18.50 25.46 12.62
C GLU A 318 -17.62 26.01 11.49
N ASP A 319 -16.32 26.16 11.73
CA ASP A 319 -15.36 26.53 10.69
C ASP A 319 -15.11 25.37 9.72
N GLU A 320 -15.04 25.65 8.41
CA GLU A 320 -14.82 24.63 7.38
C GLU A 320 -13.53 23.81 7.63
N ARG A 321 -12.45 24.49 8.01
CA ARG A 321 -11.14 23.85 8.25
C ARG A 321 -11.12 23.00 9.51
N GLY A 322 -11.68 23.54 10.59
CA GLY A 322 -11.82 22.83 11.87
C GLY A 322 -12.73 21.61 11.72
N TRP A 323 -13.84 21.72 10.99
CA TRP A 323 -14.71 20.61 10.66
C TRP A 323 -13.97 19.52 9.86
N MET A 324 -13.26 19.90 8.78
CA MET A 324 -12.48 18.95 7.99
C MET A 324 -11.39 18.26 8.83
N GLY A 325 -10.67 19.03 9.66
CA GLY A 325 -9.65 18.48 10.55
C GLY A 325 -10.21 17.42 11.51
N ARG A 326 -11.35 17.69 12.15
CA ARG A 326 -12.03 16.69 13.00
C ARG A 326 -12.38 15.42 12.23
N ARG A 327 -12.87 15.57 10.98
CA ARG A 327 -13.24 14.42 10.14
C ARG A 327 -12.04 13.60 9.71
N VAL A 328 -10.90 14.22 9.39
CA VAL A 328 -9.65 13.52 9.09
C VAL A 328 -9.19 12.69 10.29
N MET A 329 -9.25 13.24 11.51
CA MET A 329 -8.90 12.50 12.73
C MET A 329 -9.86 11.33 12.99
N GLN A 330 -11.17 11.53 12.82
CA GLN A 330 -12.18 10.48 12.95
C GLN A 330 -12.00 9.40 11.88
N TYR A 331 -11.69 9.82 10.64
CA TYR A 331 -11.47 8.89 9.54
C TYR A 331 -10.23 8.02 9.78
N ALA A 332 -9.12 8.57 10.26
CA ALA A 332 -7.94 7.80 10.60
C ALA A 332 -8.24 6.72 11.67
N ALA A 333 -9.00 7.07 12.71
CA ALA A 333 -9.44 6.12 13.72
C ALA A 333 -10.41 5.06 13.16
N ALA A 334 -11.36 5.49 12.33
CA ALA A 334 -12.32 4.58 11.69
C ALA A 334 -11.64 3.63 10.69
N ALA A 335 -10.68 4.13 9.89
CA ALA A 335 -9.90 3.30 8.97
C ALA A 335 -9.15 2.19 9.72
N PHE A 336 -8.52 2.51 10.85
CA PHE A 336 -7.89 1.50 11.68
C PHE A 336 -8.90 0.53 12.28
N GLY A 337 -10.01 1.04 12.84
CA GLY A 337 -11.05 0.21 13.48
C GLY A 337 -11.76 -0.72 12.50
N VAL A 338 -12.11 -0.26 11.29
CA VAL A 338 -12.76 -1.08 10.26
C VAL A 338 -11.82 -2.17 9.76
N ASN A 339 -10.54 -1.83 9.50
CA ASN A 339 -9.57 -2.85 9.10
C ASN A 339 -9.35 -3.88 10.22
N LEU A 340 -9.23 -3.45 11.47
CA LEU A 340 -9.14 -4.34 12.63
C LEU A 340 -10.36 -5.27 12.72
N PHE A 341 -11.58 -4.72 12.53
CA PHE A 341 -12.79 -5.53 12.48
C PHE A 341 -12.71 -6.61 11.38
N CYS A 342 -12.34 -6.22 10.16
CA CYS A 342 -12.18 -7.18 9.07
C CYS A 342 -11.16 -8.28 9.42
N PHE A 343 -10.01 -7.94 9.98
CA PHE A 343 -8.96 -8.90 10.33
C PHE A 343 -9.39 -9.90 11.41
N VAL A 344 -10.21 -9.46 12.35
CA VAL A 344 -10.68 -10.31 13.46
C VAL A 344 -11.86 -11.18 13.05
N PHE A 345 -12.80 -10.62 12.29
CA PHE A 345 -14.10 -11.26 12.05
C PHE A 345 -14.25 -11.91 10.67
N VAL A 346 -13.36 -11.63 9.71
CA VAL A 346 -13.46 -12.18 8.35
C VAL A 346 -12.27 -13.07 8.05
N GLN A 347 -12.54 -14.32 7.61
CA GLN A 347 -11.51 -15.31 7.30
C GLN A 347 -10.58 -14.86 6.16
N GLY A 348 -9.31 -15.18 6.28
CA GLY A 348 -8.33 -14.99 5.21
C GLY A 348 -7.99 -13.55 4.87
N THR A 349 -8.52 -12.57 5.63
CA THR A 349 -8.30 -11.14 5.31
C THR A 349 -7.03 -10.57 5.89
N TYR A 350 -6.43 -11.21 6.91
CA TYR A 350 -5.27 -10.65 7.58
C TYR A 350 -3.95 -11.01 6.91
N LEU A 351 -3.26 -9.99 6.45
CA LEU A 351 -1.83 -9.99 6.16
C LEU A 351 -1.25 -8.69 6.77
N ASN A 352 -0.08 -8.77 7.40
CA ASN A 352 0.54 -7.64 8.11
C ASN A 352 0.70 -6.38 7.23
N ARG A 353 0.92 -6.56 5.92
CA ARG A 353 1.01 -5.48 4.93
C ARG A 353 -0.29 -4.70 4.74
N TYR A 354 -1.46 -5.28 5.02
CA TYR A 354 -2.74 -4.58 4.88
C TYR A 354 -2.95 -3.50 5.95
N LEU A 355 -2.25 -3.58 7.09
CA LEU A 355 -2.22 -2.50 8.08
C LEU A 355 -1.72 -1.17 7.53
N ILE A 356 -0.88 -1.20 6.48
CA ILE A 356 -0.36 0.01 5.82
C ILE A 356 -1.53 0.91 5.39
N LEU A 357 -2.59 0.34 4.80
CA LEU A 357 -3.74 1.09 4.27
C LEU A 357 -4.51 1.86 5.36
N ALA A 358 -4.48 1.38 6.59
CA ALA A 358 -5.08 2.08 7.73
C ALA A 358 -4.11 3.10 8.35
N VAL A 359 -2.85 2.69 8.52
CA VAL A 359 -1.82 3.47 9.25
C VAL A 359 -1.41 4.74 8.50
N ILE A 360 -1.43 4.75 7.15
CA ILE A 360 -1.08 5.93 6.35
C ILE A 360 -1.93 7.17 6.68
N PHE A 361 -3.18 6.97 7.11
CA PHE A 361 -4.07 8.08 7.48
C PHE A 361 -3.71 8.73 8.83
N PHE A 362 -2.89 8.10 9.65
CA PHE A 362 -2.34 8.75 10.84
C PHE A 362 -1.36 9.88 10.49
N VAL A 363 -0.75 9.89 9.29
CA VAL A 363 0.15 10.94 8.85
C VAL A 363 -0.58 12.30 8.73
N PRO A 364 -1.64 12.47 7.92
CA PRO A 364 -2.39 13.71 7.91
C PRO A 364 -3.11 13.99 9.23
N ALA A 365 -3.58 12.98 9.97
CA ALA A 365 -4.19 13.17 11.30
C ALA A 365 -3.19 13.73 12.32
N LEU A 366 -1.93 13.29 12.29
CA LEU A 366 -0.85 13.85 13.09
C LEU A 366 -0.60 15.33 12.73
N GLY A 367 -0.58 15.66 11.44
CA GLY A 367 -0.46 17.05 10.98
C GLY A 367 -1.57 17.93 11.53
N VAL A 368 -2.83 17.47 11.43
CA VAL A 368 -4.01 18.17 12.00
C VAL A 368 -3.90 18.28 13.52
N THR A 369 -3.45 17.23 14.21
CA THR A 369 -3.22 17.22 15.65
C THR A 369 -2.22 18.31 16.05
N LEU A 370 -1.06 18.35 15.40
CA LEU A 370 -0.02 19.35 15.67
C LEU A 370 -0.51 20.79 15.40
N HIS A 371 -1.36 20.97 14.37
CA HIS A 371 -1.94 22.26 14.03
C HIS A 371 -2.99 22.71 15.05
N GLY A 372 -3.83 21.79 15.53
CA GLY A 372 -4.92 22.08 16.48
C GLY A 372 -4.48 22.23 17.95
N LEU A 373 -3.20 21.96 18.27
CA LEU A 373 -2.70 22.14 19.65
C LEU A 373 -2.44 23.60 19.98
N GLU A 374 -3.14 24.12 20.99
CA GLU A 374 -2.89 25.44 21.59
C GLU A 374 -1.60 25.42 22.42
N SER A 375 -1.33 24.32 23.15
CA SER A 375 -0.14 24.16 24.00
C SER A 375 1.13 24.04 23.18
N GLY A 376 1.93 25.10 23.16
CA GLY A 376 3.25 25.10 22.49
C GLY A 376 4.23 24.07 23.09
N ARG A 377 4.12 23.75 24.39
CA ARG A 377 4.97 22.74 25.07
C ARG A 377 4.64 21.32 24.59
N LEU A 378 3.36 20.94 24.60
CA LEU A 378 2.92 19.63 24.17
C LEU A 378 3.22 19.41 22.68
N ARG A 379 2.99 20.43 21.84
CA ARG A 379 3.33 20.41 20.42
C ARG A 379 4.82 20.17 20.19
N ARG A 380 5.72 20.85 20.95
CA ARG A 380 7.17 20.64 20.83
C ARG A 380 7.58 19.22 21.25
N LEU A 381 7.04 18.72 22.37
CA LEU A 381 7.34 17.36 22.83
C LEU A 381 6.92 16.30 21.80
N LEU A 382 5.70 16.43 21.25
CA LEU A 382 5.23 15.52 20.21
C LEU A 382 6.09 15.60 18.93
N LEU A 383 6.45 16.81 18.50
CA LEU A 383 7.36 16.99 17.35
C LEU A 383 8.72 16.34 17.58
N LEU A 384 9.32 16.53 18.75
CA LEU A 384 10.61 15.92 19.10
C LEU A 384 10.51 14.40 19.11
N ALA A 385 9.44 13.83 19.68
CA ALA A 385 9.22 12.39 19.68
C ALA A 385 9.06 11.84 18.26
N VAL A 386 8.27 12.48 17.40
CA VAL A 386 8.06 12.08 16.01
C VAL A 386 9.35 12.19 15.19
N CYS A 387 10.05 13.33 15.28
CA CYS A 387 11.32 13.49 14.56
C CYS A 387 12.38 12.50 15.04
N GLY A 388 12.47 12.27 16.35
CA GLY A 388 13.38 11.28 16.94
C GLY A 388 13.05 9.86 16.46
N GLN A 389 11.79 9.47 16.49
CA GLN A 389 11.34 8.17 16.01
C GLN A 389 11.67 7.97 14.52
N LEU A 390 11.34 8.94 13.66
CA LEU A 390 11.60 8.84 12.24
C LEU A 390 13.11 8.79 11.93
N ALA A 391 13.91 9.62 12.60
CA ALA A 391 15.36 9.64 12.41
C ALA A 391 16.01 8.33 12.85
N LEU A 392 15.63 7.80 14.03
CA LEU A 392 16.15 6.52 14.53
C LEU A 392 15.71 5.36 13.63
N SER A 393 14.43 5.28 13.26
CA SER A 393 13.92 4.22 12.38
C SER A 393 14.58 4.26 11.00
N ALA A 394 14.73 5.44 10.39
CA ALA A 394 15.42 5.58 9.11
C ALA A 394 16.92 5.20 9.23
N GLY A 395 17.59 5.60 10.31
CA GLY A 395 18.98 5.22 10.59
C GLY A 395 19.16 3.71 10.77
N LEU A 396 18.24 3.06 11.47
CA LEU A 396 18.23 1.61 11.64
C LEU A 396 17.95 0.89 10.33
N MET A 397 17.00 1.37 9.52
CA MET A 397 16.74 0.84 8.17
C MET A 397 17.97 0.96 7.26
N LEU A 398 18.67 2.09 7.31
CA LEU A 398 19.91 2.30 6.58
C LEU A 398 20.98 1.28 6.99
N ARG A 399 21.18 1.08 8.28
CA ARG A 399 22.15 0.12 8.83
C ARG A 399 21.81 -1.32 8.41
N ASP A 400 20.57 -1.73 8.60
CA ASP A 400 20.13 -3.09 8.33
C ASP A 400 20.17 -3.43 6.84
N THR A 401 19.78 -2.46 5.98
CA THR A 401 19.88 -2.63 4.54
C THR A 401 21.34 -2.77 4.10
N ARG A 402 22.26 -1.97 4.66
CA ARG A 402 23.69 -2.10 4.36
C ARG A 402 24.27 -3.43 4.84
N ALA A 403 23.82 -3.93 5.97
CA ALA A 403 24.30 -5.20 6.51
C ALA A 403 23.80 -6.40 5.68
N ALA A 404 22.58 -6.33 5.13
CA ALA A 404 21.99 -7.40 4.32
C ALA A 404 22.40 -7.36 2.83
N ALA A 405 22.90 -6.21 2.33
CA ALA A 405 23.21 -6.03 0.91
C ALA A 405 24.24 -7.04 0.36
N PRO A 406 25.38 -7.34 1.06
CA PRO A 406 26.39 -8.25 0.48
C PRO A 406 25.86 -9.67 0.25
N GLU A 407 25.04 -10.21 1.15
CA GLU A 407 24.43 -11.52 0.98
C GLU A 407 23.39 -11.53 -0.14
N ALA A 408 22.59 -10.46 -0.25
CA ALA A 408 21.62 -10.34 -1.34
C ALA A 408 22.30 -10.18 -2.70
N GLU A 409 23.42 -9.45 -2.78
CA GLU A 409 24.24 -9.30 -3.97
C GLU A 409 24.87 -10.64 -4.38
N ALA A 410 25.39 -11.42 -3.44
CA ALA A 410 25.93 -12.76 -3.73
C ALA A 410 24.85 -13.68 -4.29
N ARG A 411 23.68 -13.76 -3.66
CA ARG A 411 22.55 -14.54 -4.20
C ARG A 411 22.12 -14.05 -5.59
N GLY A 412 22.13 -12.75 -5.81
CA GLY A 412 21.83 -12.17 -7.12
C GLY A 412 22.86 -12.50 -8.18
N ALA A 413 24.14 -12.60 -7.81
CA ALA A 413 25.23 -13.03 -8.71
C ALA A 413 25.09 -14.48 -9.11
N ASP A 414 24.85 -15.38 -8.14
CA ASP A 414 24.62 -16.83 -8.41
C ASP A 414 23.44 -17.03 -9.36
N MET A 415 22.35 -16.28 -9.15
CA MET A 415 21.19 -16.33 -10.05
C MET A 415 21.53 -15.86 -11.47
N MET A 416 22.36 -14.82 -11.62
CA MET A 416 22.76 -14.32 -12.93
C MET A 416 23.74 -15.29 -13.62
N GLU A 417 24.65 -15.93 -12.89
CA GLU A 417 25.52 -16.97 -13.43
C GLU A 417 24.70 -18.13 -14.02
N ALA A 418 23.68 -18.59 -13.29
CA ALA A 418 22.76 -19.58 -13.81
C ALA A 418 22.00 -19.11 -15.06
N ALA A 419 21.56 -17.85 -15.07
CA ALA A 419 20.88 -17.26 -16.22
C ALA A 419 21.78 -17.14 -17.46
N ASP A 420 23.02 -16.74 -17.27
CA ASP A 420 24.02 -16.63 -18.35
C ASP A 420 24.29 -18.02 -18.94
N TYR A 421 24.53 -19.04 -18.10
CA TYR A 421 24.67 -20.43 -18.56
C TYR A 421 23.48 -20.90 -19.40
N LEU A 422 22.25 -20.65 -18.95
CA LEU A 422 21.04 -21.04 -19.68
C LEU A 422 20.96 -20.32 -21.03
N THR A 423 21.23 -19.04 -21.06
CA THR A 423 21.17 -18.21 -22.28
C THR A 423 22.23 -18.62 -23.30
N GLU A 424 23.47 -18.83 -22.86
CA GLU A 424 24.60 -19.28 -23.70
C GLU A 424 24.35 -20.66 -24.31
N ASN A 425 23.62 -21.53 -23.61
CA ASN A 425 23.24 -22.85 -24.10
C ASN A 425 21.93 -22.87 -24.90
N GLY A 426 21.39 -21.68 -25.25
CA GLY A 426 20.23 -21.54 -26.12
C GLY A 426 18.88 -21.85 -25.46
N TYR A 427 18.81 -21.84 -24.13
CA TYR A 427 17.55 -21.92 -23.40
C TYR A 427 16.88 -20.55 -23.38
N THR A 428 15.58 -20.51 -23.64
CA THR A 428 14.81 -19.27 -23.65
C THR A 428 13.56 -19.34 -22.76
N HIS A 429 13.13 -20.56 -22.42
CA HIS A 429 11.96 -20.80 -21.60
C HIS A 429 12.22 -21.91 -20.58
N GLY A 430 11.74 -21.68 -19.35
CA GLY A 430 11.85 -22.63 -18.26
C GLY A 430 10.58 -22.78 -17.44
N TYR A 431 10.64 -23.74 -16.55
CA TYR A 431 9.61 -24.05 -15.56
C TYR A 431 10.21 -23.92 -14.16
N GLY A 432 9.40 -23.59 -13.18
CA GLY A 432 9.82 -23.52 -11.78
C GLY A 432 8.73 -22.92 -10.91
N THR A 433 8.96 -22.87 -9.61
CA THR A 433 7.97 -22.33 -8.68
C THR A 433 7.79 -20.81 -8.89
N PHE A 434 6.59 -20.33 -8.65
CA PHE A 434 6.24 -18.90 -8.84
C PHE A 434 7.24 -17.95 -8.16
N TRP A 435 7.67 -18.29 -6.96
CA TRP A 435 8.52 -17.40 -6.17
C TRP A 435 9.93 -17.20 -6.73
N ASN A 436 10.42 -18.16 -7.53
CA ASN A 436 11.76 -18.11 -8.12
C ASN A 436 11.74 -17.55 -9.55
N VAL A 437 10.80 -18.01 -10.37
CA VAL A 437 10.82 -17.75 -11.81
C VAL A 437 10.59 -16.29 -12.19
N ARG A 438 9.71 -15.56 -11.48
CA ARG A 438 9.43 -14.16 -11.82
C ARG A 438 10.60 -13.24 -11.46
N VAL A 439 11.29 -13.54 -10.35
CA VAL A 439 12.49 -12.83 -9.96
C VAL A 439 13.59 -12.99 -11.03
N MET A 440 13.84 -14.23 -11.49
CA MET A 440 14.82 -14.47 -12.55
C MET A 440 14.41 -13.81 -13.87
N GLN A 441 13.12 -13.84 -14.22
CA GLN A 441 12.61 -13.15 -15.43
C GLN A 441 12.83 -11.64 -15.37
N GLU A 442 12.61 -11.00 -14.21
CA GLU A 442 12.90 -9.58 -14.04
C GLU A 442 14.41 -9.31 -14.12
N ARG A 443 15.23 -10.10 -13.45
CA ARG A 443 16.68 -9.95 -13.41
C ARG A 443 17.32 -10.11 -14.79
N THR A 444 16.82 -11.01 -15.60
CA THR A 444 17.26 -11.21 -17.00
C THR A 444 16.59 -10.23 -17.99
N GLN A 445 15.84 -9.24 -17.48
CA GLN A 445 15.11 -8.28 -18.30
C GLN A 445 14.21 -8.92 -19.36
N GLY A 446 13.67 -10.11 -19.05
CA GLY A 446 12.80 -10.88 -19.93
C GLY A 446 13.52 -11.67 -21.03
N MET A 447 14.85 -11.80 -20.99
CA MET A 447 15.59 -12.71 -21.90
C MET A 447 15.21 -14.16 -21.65
N LEU A 448 15.09 -14.57 -20.39
CA LEU A 448 14.49 -15.83 -20.00
C LEU A 448 13.02 -15.61 -19.66
N THR A 449 12.16 -16.48 -20.17
CA THR A 449 10.73 -16.50 -19.85
C THR A 449 10.38 -17.79 -19.10
N PHE A 450 9.29 -17.76 -18.34
CA PHE A 450 8.96 -18.89 -17.47
C PHE A 450 7.46 -19.15 -17.39
N THR A 451 7.14 -20.44 -17.30
CA THR A 451 5.86 -20.91 -16.78
C THR A 451 6.02 -21.24 -15.30
N ALA A 452 5.21 -20.62 -14.46
CA ALA A 452 5.16 -20.96 -13.05
C ALA A 452 4.41 -22.27 -12.85
N VAL A 453 5.01 -23.21 -12.12
CA VAL A 453 4.44 -24.55 -11.89
C VAL A 453 4.42 -24.88 -10.39
N VAL A 454 3.55 -25.80 -10.04
CA VAL A 454 3.50 -26.46 -8.74
C VAL A 454 3.62 -27.96 -8.94
N PRO A 455 4.45 -28.68 -8.16
CA PRO A 455 4.47 -30.13 -8.19
C PRO A 455 3.17 -30.67 -7.58
N VAL A 456 2.57 -31.62 -8.26
CA VAL A 456 1.37 -32.35 -7.80
C VAL A 456 1.71 -33.81 -7.74
N GLU A 457 1.64 -34.41 -6.57
CA GLU A 457 1.77 -35.84 -6.39
C GLU A 457 0.47 -36.52 -6.85
N THR A 458 0.59 -37.44 -7.77
CA THR A 458 -0.51 -38.30 -8.21
C THR A 458 -0.19 -39.73 -7.82
N GLU A 459 -1.06 -40.35 -7.03
CA GLU A 459 -1.02 -41.78 -6.75
C GLU A 459 -1.91 -42.49 -7.75
N GLU A 460 -1.31 -43.13 -8.77
CA GLU A 460 -2.02 -44.05 -9.65
C GLU A 460 -1.53 -45.48 -9.34
N GLY A 461 -2.28 -46.18 -8.48
CA GLY A 461 -1.94 -47.50 -8.04
C GLY A 461 -0.70 -47.58 -7.13
N ALA A 462 0.27 -48.44 -7.46
CA ALA A 462 1.50 -48.60 -6.66
C ALA A 462 2.65 -47.67 -7.09
N VAL A 463 2.42 -46.77 -8.04
CA VAL A 463 3.44 -45.85 -8.56
C VAL A 463 3.07 -44.41 -8.16
N SER A 464 3.90 -43.83 -7.33
CA SER A 464 3.86 -42.37 -7.06
C SER A 464 4.56 -41.64 -8.20
N SER A 465 3.84 -40.77 -8.89
CA SER A 465 4.41 -39.87 -9.91
C SER A 465 4.19 -38.42 -9.55
N VAL A 466 5.17 -37.57 -9.85
CA VAL A 466 5.06 -36.13 -9.70
C VAL A 466 4.76 -35.51 -11.06
N SER A 467 3.63 -34.82 -11.17
CA SER A 467 3.30 -33.96 -12.31
C SER A 467 3.54 -32.50 -11.99
N LEU A 468 3.78 -31.71 -13.03
CA LEU A 468 3.94 -30.24 -12.89
C LEU A 468 2.68 -29.57 -13.44
N ASP A 469 1.92 -28.92 -12.56
CA ASP A 469 0.73 -28.17 -12.95
C ASP A 469 1.02 -26.67 -13.04
N PRO A 470 0.63 -25.99 -14.15
CA PRO A 470 0.82 -24.55 -14.29
C PRO A 470 0.02 -23.75 -13.26
N ILE A 471 0.69 -22.83 -12.59
CA ILE A 471 0.04 -21.87 -11.72
C ILE A 471 -0.50 -20.73 -12.58
N ARG A 472 -1.83 -20.63 -12.68
CA ARG A 472 -2.50 -19.56 -13.44
C ARG A 472 -2.56 -18.24 -12.65
N TRP A 473 -1.39 -17.60 -12.48
CA TRP A 473 -1.27 -16.45 -11.61
C TRP A 473 -0.18 -15.49 -12.09
N LEU A 474 -0.54 -14.23 -12.34
CA LEU A 474 0.37 -13.14 -12.70
C LEU A 474 1.32 -13.45 -13.86
N GLU A 475 0.77 -13.98 -14.95
CA GLU A 475 1.53 -14.36 -16.14
C GLU A 475 0.71 -14.24 -17.44
N PRO A 476 1.35 -14.24 -18.62
CA PRO A 476 0.63 -14.39 -19.88
C PRO A 476 -0.15 -15.72 -19.94
N ALA A 477 -1.40 -15.68 -20.38
CA ALA A 477 -2.25 -16.88 -20.47
C ALA A 477 -1.66 -17.98 -21.35
N ALA A 478 -0.81 -17.63 -22.32
CA ALA A 478 -0.08 -18.58 -23.14
C ALA A 478 0.84 -19.49 -22.28
N TYR A 479 1.40 -18.98 -21.19
CA TYR A 479 2.33 -19.73 -20.33
C TYR A 479 1.63 -20.76 -19.44
N SER A 480 0.31 -20.71 -19.32
CA SER A 480 -0.44 -21.77 -18.64
C SER A 480 -0.53 -23.09 -19.41
N LYS A 481 0.07 -23.16 -20.60
CA LYS A 481 0.18 -24.37 -21.40
C LYS A 481 1.61 -24.91 -21.33
N LEU A 482 1.77 -26.14 -20.89
CA LEU A 482 3.10 -26.77 -20.75
C LEU A 482 3.79 -27.04 -22.10
N ASP A 483 3.05 -27.02 -23.20
CA ASP A 483 3.55 -27.24 -24.57
C ASP A 483 3.96 -25.98 -25.32
N ILE A 484 4.04 -24.83 -24.61
CA ILE A 484 4.33 -23.52 -25.23
C ILE A 484 5.69 -23.48 -25.91
N CYS A 485 6.65 -24.28 -25.44
CA CYS A 485 8.02 -24.32 -25.97
C CYS A 485 8.27 -25.52 -26.87
N LYS A 486 8.65 -25.25 -28.12
CA LYS A 486 9.12 -26.24 -29.07
C LYS A 486 10.65 -26.42 -29.06
N GLY A 487 11.38 -25.76 -28.19
CA GLY A 487 12.83 -25.76 -28.08
C GLY A 487 13.36 -26.43 -26.83
N ARG A 488 14.61 -26.14 -26.47
CA ARG A 488 15.21 -26.59 -25.22
C ARG A 488 14.54 -25.86 -24.06
N THR A 489 14.06 -26.64 -23.09
CA THR A 489 13.46 -26.15 -21.86
C THR A 489 14.26 -26.63 -20.67
N PHE A 490 14.11 -25.97 -19.53
CA PHE A 490 14.76 -26.30 -18.27
C PHE A 490 13.78 -26.24 -17.12
N LEU A 491 14.07 -26.90 -16.03
CA LEU A 491 13.38 -26.80 -14.76
C LEU A 491 14.31 -26.08 -13.77
N LEU A 492 13.83 -24.99 -13.19
CA LEU A 492 14.55 -24.24 -12.17
C LEU A 492 14.05 -24.66 -10.79
N LEU A 493 14.92 -25.30 -10.04
CA LEU A 493 14.65 -25.73 -8.67
C LEU A 493 15.65 -25.09 -7.72
N THR A 494 15.22 -24.80 -6.51
CA THR A 494 16.12 -24.52 -5.39
C THR A 494 16.58 -25.85 -4.77
N ARG A 495 17.65 -25.79 -3.97
CA ARG A 495 18.13 -26.99 -3.23
C ARG A 495 17.08 -27.61 -2.33
N GLU A 496 16.17 -26.80 -1.80
CA GLU A 496 15.06 -27.25 -0.96
C GLU A 496 13.94 -27.95 -1.76
N GLU A 497 13.85 -27.65 -3.06
CA GLU A 497 12.87 -28.24 -3.99
C GLU A 497 13.39 -29.48 -4.71
N GLU A 498 14.68 -29.82 -4.54
CA GLU A 498 15.29 -31.05 -5.10
C GLU A 498 14.98 -32.31 -4.28
N THR A 499 14.47 -32.17 -3.05
CA THR A 499 14.12 -33.25 -2.12
C THR A 499 12.64 -33.55 -2.15
#